data_283d53cbab0eb95f2a0689a2f35e3237
#
_entry.id   283d53cbab0eb95f2a0689a2f35e3237
#
_cell.length_a   1.000
_cell.length_b   1.000
_cell.length_c   1.000
_cell.angle_alpha   90.00
_cell.angle_beta   90.00
_cell.angle_gamma   90.00
#
_symmetry.space_group_name_H-M   'P 1'
#
loop_
_entity.id
_entity.type
_entity.pdbx_description
1 polymer ?
#
loop_
_entity_poly.entity_id
_entity_poly.type
_entity_poly.pdbx_seq_one_letter_code
_entity_poly.pdbx_strand_id
1 'polypeptide(L)'
;MSQPSSRSAVGTSLPTGLMLFALFFGAGNLIFPPLLGAASGRSFIPVMAGFIATGVLMPLITVVAVSTSGEGILGLARRVGPRFGTVMPLAVYLAIGPLYAIARVTTVAYELATRPVLELWGFHDSRLALLVHVTVFMGVSFSIARSPSRLADRVGRWLTPALLALLALLCGVTILMSPGMEREAIGPYASDPLTTGLTQGYLTMDVLAATVFGIVVITSLRERGLTSPRALVRGTILSGGIAAALLGLVYIGLAVLGTRTRGQITADTKDGTELLRNAASSTLGTSGVVIFAAIVILACLTTAVGLLASWAGYAYTAWPAVSFNRQLAACAIVSFTLANLGLSAILKIAGPLLFLLYPFAIALVAVTLVDALAPGRLRAAYRWCVTTAGILGSVSAITAAGWDGPSKLLARTGLWSDSTGWILPALLALGIGIVLDVRSGAWSTPAPGEPPSQVQHDVEHAAASQL
;
A
#
# COMPACT_ATOMS: atom_id res chain seq x y z
N MET A 1 -40.59 18.05 -2.69
CA MET A 1 -39.41 17.17 -2.93
C MET A 1 -38.31 18.01 -3.54
N SER A 2 -37.39 18.51 -2.72
CA SER A 2 -36.24 19.30 -3.14
C SER A 2 -35.22 18.35 -3.82
N GLN A 3 -34.86 18.64 -5.07
CA GLN A 3 -33.78 17.94 -5.77
C GLN A 3 -32.50 18.07 -4.95
N PRO A 4 -31.74 16.99 -4.71
CA PRO A 4 -30.44 17.10 -4.08
C PRO A 4 -29.54 17.91 -5.00
N SER A 5 -29.03 19.05 -4.49
CA SER A 5 -28.05 19.88 -5.16
C SER A 5 -26.90 19.00 -5.68
N SER A 6 -26.58 19.08 -6.95
CA SER A 6 -25.43 18.43 -7.59
C SER A 6 -24.14 18.92 -6.90
N ARG A 7 -23.72 18.20 -5.85
CA ARG A 7 -22.38 18.42 -5.28
C ARG A 7 -21.39 18.17 -6.40
N SER A 8 -20.49 19.11 -6.63
CA SER A 8 -19.47 18.97 -7.68
C SER A 8 -18.71 17.63 -7.46
N ALA A 9 -18.42 16.91 -8.54
CA ALA A 9 -17.70 15.64 -8.48
C ALA A 9 -16.40 15.74 -7.66
N VAL A 10 -15.74 16.89 -7.69
CA VAL A 10 -14.55 17.20 -6.90
C VAL A 10 -14.87 17.27 -5.40
N GLY A 11 -15.98 17.92 -5.01
CA GLY A 11 -16.37 18.04 -3.60
C GLY A 11 -16.70 16.70 -2.94
N THR A 12 -17.14 15.72 -3.73
CA THR A 12 -17.41 14.34 -3.27
C THR A 12 -16.13 13.49 -3.21
N SER A 13 -15.21 13.67 -4.18
CA SER A 13 -14.00 12.84 -4.29
C SER A 13 -12.83 13.33 -3.43
N LEU A 14 -12.78 14.59 -3.03
CA LEU A 14 -11.68 15.17 -2.27
C LEU A 14 -11.45 14.47 -0.90
N PRO A 15 -12.46 14.30 -0.03
CA PRO A 15 -12.23 13.61 1.25
C PRO A 15 -11.83 12.15 1.08
N THR A 16 -12.37 11.47 0.04
CA THR A 16 -11.98 10.08 -0.29
C THR A 16 -10.54 10.03 -0.82
N GLY A 17 -10.11 11.02 -1.61
CA GLY A 17 -8.72 11.13 -2.09
C GLY A 17 -7.74 11.42 -0.96
N LEU A 18 -8.08 12.31 -0.03
CA LEU A 18 -7.28 12.57 1.17
C LEU A 18 -7.20 11.34 2.08
N MET A 19 -8.31 10.62 2.26
CA MET A 19 -8.32 9.35 2.97
C MET A 19 -7.40 8.35 2.28
N LEU A 20 -7.53 8.17 0.97
CA LEU A 20 -6.73 7.22 0.20
C LEU A 20 -5.23 7.54 0.27
N PHE A 21 -4.85 8.82 0.18
CA PHE A 21 -3.47 9.27 0.43
C PHE A 21 -2.98 8.78 1.80
N ALA A 22 -3.74 9.04 2.87
CA ALA A 22 -3.34 8.69 4.22
C ALA A 22 -3.33 7.19 4.49
N LEU A 23 -4.16 6.41 3.78
CA LEU A 23 -4.14 4.94 3.85
C LEU A 23 -2.86 4.37 3.23
N PHE A 24 -2.41 4.93 2.11
CA PHE A 24 -1.16 4.55 1.46
C PHE A 24 0.07 5.07 2.21
N PHE A 25 0.03 6.31 2.64
CA PHE A 25 1.18 6.95 3.26
C PHE A 25 1.44 6.41 4.68
N GLY A 26 2.07 5.26 4.75
CA GLY A 26 2.49 4.60 5.98
C GLY A 26 3.98 4.77 6.29
N ALA A 27 4.46 4.05 7.29
CA ALA A 27 5.85 4.11 7.70
C ALA A 27 6.85 3.73 6.59
N GLY A 28 6.50 2.75 5.73
CA GLY A 28 7.33 2.37 4.59
C GLY A 28 7.61 3.52 3.64
N ASN A 29 6.60 4.35 3.42
CA ASN A 29 6.64 5.49 2.49
C ASN A 29 7.49 6.66 3.02
N LEU A 30 7.79 6.66 4.32
CA LEU A 30 8.77 7.58 4.94
C LEU A 30 10.22 7.11 4.75
N ILE A 31 10.44 5.81 4.56
CA ILE A 31 11.77 5.20 4.54
C ILE A 31 12.47 5.41 3.19
N PHE A 32 11.77 5.10 2.09
CA PHE A 32 12.39 5.02 0.77
C PHE A 32 12.76 6.38 0.15
N PRO A 33 11.89 7.39 0.08
CA PRO A 33 12.20 8.62 -0.64
C PRO A 33 13.43 9.38 -0.11
N PRO A 34 13.65 9.54 1.22
CA PRO A 34 14.84 10.19 1.71
C PRO A 34 16.14 9.43 1.37
N LEU A 35 16.10 8.10 1.45
CA LEU A 35 17.24 7.26 1.09
C LEU A 35 17.56 7.39 -0.40
N LEU A 36 16.53 7.33 -1.26
CA LEU A 36 16.65 7.55 -2.70
C LEU A 36 17.29 8.92 -3.00
N GLY A 37 16.77 9.96 -2.38
CA GLY A 37 17.30 11.32 -2.55
C GLY A 37 18.77 11.41 -2.14
N ALA A 38 19.12 10.84 -1.00
CA ALA A 38 20.48 10.86 -0.49
C ALA A 38 21.46 10.05 -1.34
N ALA A 39 21.03 8.93 -1.95
CA ALA A 39 21.88 8.02 -2.71
C ALA A 39 21.96 8.35 -4.21
N SER A 40 20.95 9.04 -4.78
CA SER A 40 20.83 9.23 -6.22
C SER A 40 21.77 10.28 -6.81
N GLY A 41 22.22 11.27 -6.05
CA GLY A 41 23.09 12.32 -6.56
C GLY A 41 22.60 12.93 -7.89
N ARG A 42 23.46 12.95 -8.92
CA ARG A 42 23.12 13.44 -10.27
C ARG A 42 22.04 12.60 -10.99
N SER A 43 21.84 11.35 -10.58
CA SER A 43 20.81 10.45 -11.13
C SER A 43 19.44 10.62 -10.48
N PHE A 44 19.18 11.72 -9.76
CA PHE A 44 17.93 11.96 -9.02
C PHE A 44 16.67 11.82 -9.89
N ILE A 45 16.65 12.42 -11.08
CA ILE A 45 15.49 12.42 -11.98
C ILE A 45 15.10 10.99 -12.41
N PRO A 46 15.99 10.18 -13.02
CA PRO A 46 15.63 8.83 -13.45
C PRO A 46 15.29 7.92 -12.27
N VAL A 47 15.95 8.05 -11.12
CA VAL A 47 15.61 7.28 -9.91
C VAL A 47 14.19 7.64 -9.44
N MET A 48 13.86 8.92 -9.32
CA MET A 48 12.54 9.35 -8.88
C MET A 48 11.45 9.03 -9.90
N ALA A 49 11.73 9.08 -11.20
CA ALA A 49 10.78 8.65 -12.23
C ALA A 49 10.43 7.17 -12.07
N GLY A 50 11.42 6.28 -11.87
CA GLY A 50 11.21 4.88 -11.58
C GLY A 50 10.40 4.66 -10.30
N PHE A 51 10.77 5.36 -9.22
CA PHE A 51 10.07 5.25 -7.94
C PHE A 51 8.60 5.69 -8.02
N ILE A 52 8.32 6.82 -8.67
CA ILE A 52 6.93 7.30 -8.84
C ILE A 52 6.12 6.35 -9.72
N ALA A 53 6.72 5.76 -10.75
CA ALA A 53 6.03 4.80 -11.61
C ALA A 53 5.48 3.60 -10.83
N THR A 54 6.27 3.02 -9.93
CA THR A 54 5.86 1.82 -9.16
C THR A 54 5.27 2.15 -7.80
N GLY A 55 5.73 3.19 -7.12
CA GLY A 55 5.26 3.56 -5.79
C GLY A 55 4.03 4.49 -5.79
N VAL A 56 3.68 5.12 -6.92
CA VAL A 56 2.52 6.03 -7.00
C VAL A 56 1.54 5.60 -8.10
N LEU A 57 2.03 5.48 -9.35
CA LEU A 57 1.13 5.20 -10.49
C LEU A 57 0.58 3.79 -10.47
N MET A 58 1.39 2.78 -10.15
CA MET A 58 0.92 1.39 -10.07
C MET A 58 -0.16 1.19 -8.98
N PRO A 59 -0.01 1.67 -7.74
CA PRO A 59 -1.08 1.64 -6.75
C PRO A 59 -2.37 2.35 -7.20
N LEU A 60 -2.27 3.53 -7.84
CA LEU A 60 -3.41 4.22 -8.40
C LEU A 60 -4.15 3.36 -9.43
N ILE A 61 -3.40 2.82 -10.40
CA ILE A 61 -3.92 1.94 -11.44
C ILE A 61 -4.60 0.71 -10.81
N THR A 62 -4.00 0.15 -9.76
CA THR A 62 -4.54 -0.99 -9.02
C THR A 62 -5.89 -0.65 -8.37
N VAL A 63 -6.01 0.48 -7.68
CA VAL A 63 -7.29 0.92 -7.07
C VAL A 63 -8.36 1.08 -8.15
N VAL A 64 -8.02 1.68 -9.30
CA VAL A 64 -8.95 1.83 -10.43
C VAL A 64 -9.35 0.47 -10.98
N ALA A 65 -8.40 -0.43 -11.25
CA ALA A 65 -8.68 -1.78 -11.75
C ALA A 65 -9.59 -2.57 -10.79
N VAL A 66 -9.30 -2.51 -9.49
CA VAL A 66 -10.11 -3.15 -8.45
C VAL A 66 -11.51 -2.55 -8.40
N SER A 67 -11.67 -1.24 -8.62
CA SER A 67 -12.97 -0.58 -8.62
C SER A 67 -13.86 -0.97 -9.80
N THR A 68 -13.27 -1.38 -10.93
CA THR A 68 -14.04 -1.80 -12.12
C THR A 68 -14.76 -3.13 -11.93
N SER A 69 -14.29 -3.97 -10.99
CA SER A 69 -14.92 -5.27 -10.71
C SER A 69 -16.21 -5.14 -9.88
N GLY A 70 -16.42 -4.02 -9.19
CA GLY A 70 -17.52 -3.83 -8.24
C GLY A 70 -17.42 -4.67 -6.95
N GLU A 71 -16.60 -5.73 -6.94
CA GLU A 71 -16.42 -6.69 -5.84
C GLU A 71 -15.00 -6.64 -5.24
N GLY A 72 -14.23 -5.62 -5.57
CA GLY A 72 -12.86 -5.52 -5.12
C GLY A 72 -11.95 -6.61 -5.72
N ILE A 73 -10.93 -7.01 -4.97
CA ILE A 73 -9.99 -8.07 -5.39
C ILE A 73 -10.69 -9.44 -5.58
N LEU A 74 -11.82 -9.69 -4.89
CA LEU A 74 -12.56 -10.95 -5.04
C LEU A 74 -13.06 -11.14 -6.47
N GLY A 75 -13.69 -10.12 -7.05
CA GLY A 75 -14.20 -10.16 -8.41
C GLY A 75 -13.08 -10.41 -9.44
N LEU A 76 -11.92 -9.77 -9.24
CA LEU A 76 -10.77 -9.97 -10.11
C LEU A 76 -10.18 -11.39 -9.98
N ALA A 77 -10.00 -11.88 -8.77
CA ALA A 77 -9.41 -13.20 -8.53
C ALA A 77 -10.31 -14.34 -9.02
N ARG A 78 -11.64 -14.19 -8.98
CA ARG A 78 -12.60 -15.16 -9.53
C ARG A 78 -12.46 -15.34 -11.03
N ARG A 79 -11.94 -14.35 -11.78
CA ARG A 79 -11.69 -14.46 -13.23
C ARG A 79 -10.60 -15.47 -13.56
N VAL A 80 -9.66 -15.72 -12.67
CA VAL A 80 -8.63 -16.77 -12.81
C VAL A 80 -9.24 -18.16 -12.61
N GLY A 81 -10.11 -18.30 -11.60
CA GLY A 81 -10.82 -19.53 -11.29
C GLY A 81 -11.45 -19.51 -9.89
N PRO A 82 -12.42 -20.40 -9.60
CA PRO A 82 -13.20 -20.35 -8.36
C PRO A 82 -12.35 -20.58 -7.10
N ARG A 83 -11.42 -21.53 -7.13
CA ARG A 83 -10.50 -21.79 -5.99
C ARG A 83 -9.55 -20.64 -5.75
N PHE A 84 -8.97 -20.09 -6.82
CA PHE A 84 -8.08 -18.93 -6.73
C PHE A 84 -8.84 -17.70 -6.20
N GLY A 85 -10.09 -17.50 -6.66
CA GLY A 85 -10.98 -16.43 -6.21
C GLY A 85 -11.32 -16.46 -4.74
N THR A 86 -11.17 -17.60 -4.07
CA THR A 86 -11.37 -17.72 -2.61
C THR A 86 -10.03 -17.62 -1.84
N VAL A 87 -9.02 -18.36 -2.27
CA VAL A 87 -7.76 -18.51 -1.52
C VAL A 87 -6.91 -17.24 -1.60
N MET A 88 -6.77 -16.66 -2.78
CA MET A 88 -5.87 -15.51 -2.97
C MET A 88 -6.35 -14.25 -2.22
N PRO A 89 -7.63 -13.81 -2.31
CA PRO A 89 -8.10 -12.69 -1.51
C PRO A 89 -7.97 -12.95 0.00
N LEU A 90 -8.32 -14.14 0.48
CA LEU A 90 -8.17 -14.51 1.89
C LEU A 90 -6.70 -14.37 2.33
N ALA A 91 -5.76 -14.91 1.56
CA ALA A 91 -4.33 -14.82 1.86
C ALA A 91 -3.83 -13.37 1.88
N VAL A 92 -4.26 -12.53 0.93
CA VAL A 92 -3.92 -11.10 0.88
C VAL A 92 -4.48 -10.38 2.10
N TYR A 93 -5.76 -10.57 2.41
CA TYR A 93 -6.38 -9.91 3.56
C TYR A 93 -5.80 -10.37 4.90
N LEU A 94 -5.44 -11.66 5.04
CA LEU A 94 -4.74 -12.16 6.22
C LEU A 94 -3.34 -11.55 6.36
N ALA A 95 -2.59 -11.48 5.27
CA ALA A 95 -1.24 -10.91 5.26
C ALA A 95 -1.27 -9.41 5.58
N ILE A 96 -2.11 -8.63 4.88
CA ILE A 96 -2.18 -7.17 5.07
C ILE A 96 -2.91 -6.81 6.38
N GLY A 97 -3.83 -7.64 6.83
CA GLY A 97 -4.58 -7.45 8.08
C GLY A 97 -3.83 -8.02 9.28
N PRO A 98 -4.40 -9.08 9.91
CA PRO A 98 -3.99 -9.52 11.24
C PRO A 98 -2.56 -10.07 11.34
N LEU A 99 -2.03 -10.69 10.27
CA LEU A 99 -0.79 -11.46 10.39
C LEU A 99 0.50 -10.64 10.24
N TYR A 100 0.43 -9.49 9.51
CA TYR A 100 1.66 -8.77 9.25
C TYR A 100 1.53 -7.24 9.26
N ALA A 101 0.81 -6.64 8.29
CA ALA A 101 0.98 -5.21 8.04
C ALA A 101 0.54 -4.34 9.22
N ILE A 102 -0.54 -4.69 9.93
CA ILE A 102 -0.99 -3.94 11.10
C ILE A 102 0.03 -4.05 12.23
N ALA A 103 0.53 -5.25 12.52
CA ALA A 103 1.57 -5.45 13.53
C ALA A 103 2.85 -4.70 13.17
N ARG A 104 3.26 -4.72 11.88
CA ARG A 104 4.43 -3.97 11.38
C ARG A 104 4.28 -2.47 11.58
N VAL A 105 3.19 -1.85 11.14
CA VAL A 105 3.04 -0.39 11.28
C VAL A 105 2.97 0.03 12.74
N THR A 106 2.43 -0.80 13.62
CA THR A 106 2.39 -0.56 15.06
C THR A 106 3.80 -0.59 15.65
N THR A 107 4.61 -1.59 15.33
CA THR A 107 5.99 -1.70 15.84
C THR A 107 6.93 -0.66 15.22
N VAL A 108 6.74 -0.33 13.93
CA VAL A 108 7.50 0.76 13.30
C VAL A 108 7.17 2.11 13.95
N ALA A 109 5.89 2.35 14.30
CA ALA A 109 5.52 3.54 15.06
C ALA A 109 6.20 3.62 16.43
N TYR A 110 6.41 2.48 17.10
CA TYR A 110 7.19 2.41 18.33
C TYR A 110 8.66 2.77 18.09
N GLU A 111 9.33 2.07 17.19
CA GLU A 111 10.77 2.20 16.94
C GLU A 111 11.16 3.59 16.44
N LEU A 112 10.35 4.20 15.57
CA LEU A 112 10.68 5.46 14.92
C LEU A 112 10.12 6.70 15.62
N ALA A 113 9.10 6.55 16.44
CA ALA A 113 8.45 7.67 17.10
C ALA A 113 8.52 7.59 18.63
N THR A 114 7.93 6.54 19.22
CA THR A 114 7.78 6.49 20.68
C THR A 114 9.10 6.28 21.39
N ARG A 115 9.90 5.33 20.90
CA ARG A 115 11.23 5.04 21.50
C ARG A 115 12.15 6.25 21.50
N PRO A 116 12.38 6.98 20.38
CA PRO A 116 13.23 8.18 20.40
C PRO A 116 12.73 9.29 21.35
N VAL A 117 11.40 9.44 21.48
CA VAL A 117 10.82 10.42 22.41
C VAL A 117 11.02 9.99 23.86
N LEU A 118 10.88 8.70 24.18
CA LEU A 118 11.17 8.18 25.54
C LEU A 118 12.65 8.36 25.91
N GLU A 119 13.57 8.10 24.98
CA GLU A 119 15.01 8.30 25.15
C GLU A 119 15.35 9.77 25.45
N LEU A 120 14.66 10.75 24.79
CA LEU A 120 14.81 12.18 25.10
C LEU A 120 14.41 12.54 26.53
N TRP A 121 13.47 11.79 27.11
CA TRP A 121 13.01 12.02 28.50
C TRP A 121 13.75 11.15 29.52
N GLY A 122 14.82 10.47 29.11
CA GLY A 122 15.65 9.64 29.97
C GLY A 122 15.07 8.26 30.30
N PHE A 123 14.02 7.83 29.61
CA PHE A 123 13.49 6.48 29.73
C PHE A 123 14.26 5.53 28.81
N HIS A 124 14.61 4.36 29.33
CA HIS A 124 15.24 3.31 28.52
C HIS A 124 14.21 2.47 27.79
N ASP A 125 14.62 1.95 26.64
CA ASP A 125 13.84 0.95 25.89
C ASP A 125 13.54 -0.26 26.76
N SER A 126 12.27 -0.69 26.80
CA SER A 126 11.84 -1.82 27.59
C SER A 126 10.62 -2.52 26.95
N ARG A 127 10.47 -3.80 27.25
CA ARG A 127 9.29 -4.55 26.85
C ARG A 127 7.99 -3.93 27.37
N LEU A 128 8.03 -3.28 28.54
CA LEU A 128 6.87 -2.58 29.10
C LEU A 128 6.53 -1.35 28.25
N ALA A 129 7.52 -0.58 27.80
CA ALA A 129 7.30 0.58 26.93
C ALA A 129 6.67 0.17 25.60
N LEU A 130 7.14 -0.91 24.97
CA LEU A 130 6.54 -1.49 23.78
C LEU A 130 5.08 -1.92 24.05
N LEU A 131 4.81 -2.65 25.12
CA LEU A 131 3.48 -3.12 25.48
C LEU A 131 2.51 -1.95 25.68
N VAL A 132 2.91 -0.90 26.39
CA VAL A 132 2.10 0.31 26.60
C VAL A 132 1.82 0.99 25.26
N HIS A 133 2.85 1.19 24.42
CA HIS A 133 2.68 1.77 23.09
C HIS A 133 1.69 0.96 22.24
N VAL A 134 1.90 -0.36 22.12
CA VAL A 134 1.03 -1.24 21.32
C VAL A 134 -0.41 -1.20 21.84
N THR A 135 -0.59 -1.17 23.17
CA THR A 135 -1.94 -1.06 23.79
C THR A 135 -2.63 0.24 23.42
N VAL A 136 -1.95 1.37 23.57
CA VAL A 136 -2.52 2.69 23.26
C VAL A 136 -2.76 2.83 21.76
N PHE A 137 -1.78 2.50 20.93
CA PHE A 137 -1.86 2.63 19.48
C PHE A 137 -2.97 1.76 18.87
N MET A 138 -3.05 0.48 19.27
CA MET A 138 -4.10 -0.44 18.82
C MET A 138 -5.48 -0.04 19.37
N GLY A 139 -5.57 0.44 20.62
CA GLY A 139 -6.81 0.94 21.21
C GLY A 139 -7.36 2.15 20.46
N VAL A 140 -6.51 3.12 20.09
CA VAL A 140 -6.89 4.28 19.27
C VAL A 140 -7.28 3.83 17.86
N SER A 141 -6.46 2.99 17.21
CA SER A 141 -6.74 2.46 15.87
C SER A 141 -8.08 1.72 15.80
N PHE A 142 -8.34 0.85 16.78
CA PHE A 142 -9.60 0.12 16.90
C PHE A 142 -10.79 1.07 17.08
N SER A 143 -10.66 2.08 17.96
CA SER A 143 -11.73 3.03 18.24
C SER A 143 -12.12 3.87 17.03
N ILE A 144 -11.15 4.22 16.17
CA ILE A 144 -11.40 4.93 14.91
C ILE A 144 -12.02 3.98 13.88
N ALA A 145 -11.51 2.74 13.76
CA ALA A 145 -11.94 1.76 12.76
C ALA A 145 -13.34 1.19 13.00
N ARG A 146 -13.90 1.30 14.23
CA ARG A 146 -15.27 0.84 14.58
C ARG A 146 -16.37 1.52 13.78
N SER A 147 -16.11 2.65 13.17
CA SER A 147 -17.12 3.43 12.42
C SER A 147 -16.64 3.61 10.97
N PRO A 148 -16.77 2.58 10.09
CA PRO A 148 -16.27 2.64 8.71
C PRO A 148 -16.87 3.80 7.92
N SER A 149 -18.15 4.12 8.12
CA SER A 149 -18.85 5.24 7.48
C SER A 149 -18.25 6.62 7.78
N ARG A 150 -17.55 6.77 8.91
CA ARG A 150 -16.87 8.02 9.28
C ARG A 150 -15.37 8.01 8.98
N LEU A 151 -14.87 6.95 8.34
CA LEU A 151 -13.44 6.79 8.09
C LEU A 151 -12.90 7.93 7.21
N ALA A 152 -13.56 8.22 6.09
CA ALA A 152 -13.13 9.29 5.18
C ALA A 152 -13.21 10.68 5.83
N ASP A 153 -14.15 10.90 6.74
CA ASP A 153 -14.25 12.17 7.47
C ASP A 153 -13.19 12.29 8.56
N ARG A 154 -12.95 11.24 9.34
CA ARG A 154 -11.94 11.26 10.41
C ARG A 154 -10.52 11.27 9.86
N VAL A 155 -10.21 10.35 8.95
CA VAL A 155 -8.87 10.21 8.36
C VAL A 155 -8.65 11.32 7.34
N GLY A 156 -9.54 11.50 6.36
CA GLY A 156 -9.34 12.43 5.25
C GLY A 156 -9.45 13.89 5.64
N ARG A 157 -10.35 14.27 6.57
CA ARG A 157 -10.57 15.68 6.94
C ARG A 157 -9.69 16.19 8.07
N TRP A 158 -9.26 15.30 8.98
CA TRP A 158 -8.53 15.74 10.18
C TRP A 158 -7.09 15.22 10.21
N LEU A 159 -6.91 13.90 10.14
CA LEU A 159 -5.58 13.28 10.28
C LEU A 159 -4.68 13.60 9.06
N THR A 160 -5.23 13.55 7.85
CA THR A 160 -4.44 13.81 6.63
C THR A 160 -3.93 15.24 6.52
N PRO A 161 -4.74 16.31 6.72
CA PRO A 161 -4.23 17.67 6.71
C PRO A 161 -3.19 17.93 7.80
N ALA A 162 -3.35 17.36 9.00
CA ALA A 162 -2.36 17.47 10.06
C ALA A 162 -1.03 16.81 9.67
N LEU A 163 -1.09 15.60 9.09
CA LEU A 163 0.08 14.90 8.58
C LEU A 163 0.79 15.69 7.47
N LEU A 164 0.04 16.20 6.50
CA LEU A 164 0.58 16.99 5.39
C LEU A 164 1.21 18.30 5.89
N ALA A 165 0.60 18.98 6.87
CA ALA A 165 1.14 20.20 7.45
C ALA A 165 2.47 19.94 8.17
N LEU A 166 2.56 18.86 8.95
CA LEU A 166 3.79 18.48 9.64
C LEU A 166 4.90 18.07 8.65
N LEU A 167 4.55 17.34 7.59
CA LEU A 167 5.49 16.97 6.52
C LEU A 167 5.98 18.22 5.76
N ALA A 168 5.07 19.13 5.40
CA ALA A 168 5.43 20.38 4.74
C ALA A 168 6.34 21.26 5.63
N LEU A 169 6.07 21.30 6.93
CA LEU A 169 6.90 21.99 7.90
C LEU A 169 8.31 21.37 7.96
N LEU A 170 8.40 20.06 8.15
CA LEU A 170 9.68 19.36 8.25
C LEU A 170 10.49 19.49 6.95
N CYS A 171 9.90 19.19 5.80
CA CYS A 171 10.57 19.32 4.50
C CYS A 171 10.95 20.76 4.20
N GLY A 172 10.04 21.71 4.41
CA GLY A 172 10.28 23.12 4.13
C GLY A 172 11.43 23.70 4.96
N VAL A 173 11.39 23.50 6.27
CA VAL A 173 12.46 24.00 7.16
C VAL A 173 13.81 23.34 6.82
N THR A 174 13.85 22.02 6.65
CA THR A 174 15.10 21.32 6.32
C THR A 174 15.67 21.75 4.98
N ILE A 175 14.84 21.88 3.94
CA ILE A 175 15.28 22.33 2.61
C ILE A 175 15.80 23.77 2.64
N LEU A 176 15.18 24.67 3.40
CA LEU A 176 15.60 26.06 3.53
C LEU A 176 16.89 26.24 4.34
N MET A 177 17.06 25.42 5.38
CA MET A 177 18.20 25.54 6.31
C MET A 177 19.44 24.75 5.87
N SER A 178 19.27 23.74 4.99
CA SER A 178 20.38 22.88 4.55
C SER A 178 20.75 23.17 3.10
N PRO A 179 21.96 23.70 2.81
CA PRO A 179 22.41 23.92 1.45
C PRO A 179 22.50 22.61 0.66
N GLY A 180 22.05 22.61 -0.59
CA GLY A 180 22.20 21.47 -1.49
C GLY A 180 23.65 21.27 -1.87
N MET A 181 24.11 20.03 -1.85
CA MET A 181 25.41 19.66 -2.38
C MET A 181 25.23 18.71 -3.56
N GLU A 182 25.71 19.09 -4.72
CA GLU A 182 25.82 18.17 -5.85
C GLU A 182 26.82 17.08 -5.51
N ARG A 183 26.41 15.84 -5.57
CA ARG A 183 27.26 14.67 -5.33
C ARG A 183 26.96 13.59 -6.36
N GLU A 184 27.91 12.69 -6.55
CA GLU A 184 27.73 11.55 -7.45
C GLU A 184 26.79 10.50 -6.83
N ALA A 185 26.10 9.76 -7.70
CA ALA A 185 25.25 8.64 -7.29
C ALA A 185 26.09 7.51 -6.67
N ILE A 186 25.51 6.68 -5.80
CA ILE A 186 26.19 5.60 -5.09
C ILE A 186 25.63 4.24 -5.54
N GLY A 187 26.53 3.28 -5.80
CA GLY A 187 26.16 1.89 -6.08
C GLY A 187 25.13 1.74 -7.21
N PRO A 188 24.02 0.99 -7.00
CA PRO A 188 23.01 0.74 -8.03
C PRO A 188 22.34 2.02 -8.57
N TYR A 189 22.29 3.10 -7.78
CA TYR A 189 21.75 4.38 -8.22
C TYR A 189 22.61 5.08 -9.28
N ALA A 190 23.90 4.70 -9.38
CA ALA A 190 24.80 5.18 -10.42
C ALA A 190 24.76 4.30 -11.68
N SER A 191 24.77 2.96 -11.49
CA SER A 191 24.86 2.01 -12.61
C SER A 191 23.53 1.80 -13.34
N ASP A 192 22.42 1.74 -12.62
CA ASP A 192 21.08 1.49 -13.16
C ASP A 192 20.00 2.28 -12.38
N PRO A 193 19.96 3.61 -12.56
CA PRO A 193 19.15 4.50 -11.75
C PRO A 193 17.65 4.27 -11.89
N LEU A 194 17.17 4.05 -13.13
CA LEU A 194 15.74 3.86 -13.38
C LEU A 194 15.22 2.56 -12.77
N THR A 195 15.89 1.43 -13.01
CA THR A 195 15.50 0.13 -12.46
C THR A 195 15.61 0.10 -10.94
N THR A 196 16.63 0.78 -10.38
CA THR A 196 16.74 0.94 -8.93
C THR A 196 15.54 1.70 -8.37
N GLY A 197 15.13 2.80 -9.00
CA GLY A 197 13.94 3.54 -8.63
C GLY A 197 12.67 2.67 -8.71
N LEU A 198 12.46 1.96 -9.81
CA LEU A 198 11.34 1.01 -9.99
C LEU A 198 11.30 -0.04 -8.87
N THR A 199 12.45 -0.63 -8.54
CA THR A 199 12.56 -1.66 -7.50
C THR A 199 12.22 -1.09 -6.12
N GLN A 200 12.71 0.09 -5.79
CA GLN A 200 12.43 0.72 -4.50
C GLN A 200 10.96 1.11 -4.35
N GLY A 201 10.32 1.61 -5.42
CA GLY A 201 8.88 1.89 -5.42
C GLY A 201 8.05 0.59 -5.33
N TYR A 202 8.49 -0.49 -5.93
CA TYR A 202 7.89 -1.82 -5.75
C TYR A 202 7.93 -2.27 -4.28
N LEU A 203 9.03 -2.03 -3.57
CA LEU A 203 9.22 -2.43 -2.17
C LEU A 203 8.37 -1.62 -1.16
N THR A 204 7.70 -0.53 -1.57
CA THR A 204 6.73 0.16 -0.70
C THR A 204 5.51 -0.71 -0.38
N MET A 205 5.22 -1.70 -1.22
CA MET A 205 4.09 -2.64 -1.11
C MET A 205 2.71 -2.01 -1.29
N ASP A 206 2.65 -0.80 -1.81
CA ASP A 206 1.41 -0.05 -1.97
C ASP A 206 0.47 -0.69 -3.00
N VAL A 207 0.99 -1.44 -3.99
CA VAL A 207 0.16 -2.19 -4.95
C VAL A 207 -0.67 -3.28 -4.24
N LEU A 208 -0.07 -4.01 -3.30
CA LEU A 208 -0.80 -5.02 -2.54
C LEU A 208 -1.85 -4.36 -1.63
N ALA A 209 -1.50 -3.26 -0.97
CA ALA A 209 -2.43 -2.46 -0.18
C ALA A 209 -3.58 -1.89 -1.04
N ALA A 210 -3.29 -1.46 -2.27
CA ALA A 210 -4.28 -0.95 -3.22
C ALA A 210 -5.37 -1.98 -3.56
N THR A 211 -5.01 -3.27 -3.64
CA THR A 211 -5.99 -4.35 -3.88
C THR A 211 -7.04 -4.45 -2.77
N VAL A 212 -6.66 -4.08 -1.55
CA VAL A 212 -7.50 -4.11 -0.35
C VAL A 212 -8.23 -2.77 -0.15
N PHE A 213 -7.53 -1.64 -0.35
CA PHE A 213 -8.14 -0.32 -0.17
C PHE A 213 -9.16 0.03 -1.25
N GLY A 214 -9.15 -0.64 -2.40
CA GLY A 214 -10.13 -0.41 -3.46
C GLY A 214 -11.58 -0.52 -2.98
N ILE A 215 -11.89 -1.48 -2.10
CA ILE A 215 -13.24 -1.62 -1.53
C ILE A 215 -13.60 -0.46 -0.60
N VAL A 216 -12.64 0.04 0.20
CA VAL A 216 -12.85 1.19 1.10
C VAL A 216 -13.17 2.45 0.30
N VAL A 217 -12.49 2.64 -0.85
CA VAL A 217 -12.76 3.77 -1.76
C VAL A 217 -14.17 3.67 -2.34
N ILE A 218 -14.55 2.48 -2.85
CA ILE A 218 -15.89 2.24 -3.42
C ILE A 218 -16.97 2.52 -2.37
N THR A 219 -16.82 1.98 -1.16
CA THR A 219 -17.77 2.18 -0.06
C THR A 219 -17.87 3.66 0.31
N SER A 220 -16.75 4.35 0.47
CA SER A 220 -16.74 5.79 0.75
C SER A 220 -17.43 6.64 -0.32
N LEU A 221 -17.27 6.29 -1.60
CA LEU A 221 -17.92 6.99 -2.70
C LEU A 221 -19.43 6.70 -2.75
N ARG A 222 -19.86 5.46 -2.47
CA ARG A 222 -21.27 5.07 -2.38
C ARG A 222 -22.00 5.80 -1.25
N GLU A 223 -21.41 5.86 -0.07
CA GLU A 223 -21.94 6.62 1.08
C GLU A 223 -22.12 8.11 0.77
N ARG A 224 -21.36 8.63 -0.20
CA ARG A 224 -21.48 10.02 -0.69
C ARG A 224 -22.44 10.20 -1.85
N GLY A 225 -23.20 9.13 -2.22
CA GLY A 225 -24.26 9.16 -3.22
C GLY A 225 -23.83 8.79 -4.64
N LEU A 226 -22.61 8.29 -4.87
CA LEU A 226 -22.24 7.77 -6.18
C LEU A 226 -22.65 6.29 -6.30
N THR A 227 -23.80 6.03 -6.96
CA THR A 227 -24.37 4.67 -7.03
C THR A 227 -24.16 4.01 -8.41
N SER A 228 -24.02 4.80 -9.50
CA SER A 228 -23.86 4.21 -10.83
C SER A 228 -22.42 3.72 -11.06
N PRO A 229 -22.21 2.60 -11.79
CA PRO A 229 -20.88 2.06 -12.08
C PRO A 229 -19.93 3.10 -12.71
N ARG A 230 -20.43 3.88 -13.67
CA ARG A 230 -19.64 4.95 -14.33
C ARG A 230 -19.26 6.07 -13.36
N ALA A 231 -20.16 6.46 -12.44
CA ALA A 231 -19.87 7.48 -11.45
C ALA A 231 -18.85 6.98 -10.42
N LEU A 232 -18.93 5.72 -10.00
CA LEU A 232 -17.96 5.10 -9.09
C LEU A 232 -16.56 5.04 -9.72
N VAL A 233 -16.44 4.60 -10.96
CA VAL A 233 -15.13 4.57 -11.65
C VAL A 233 -14.55 5.98 -11.80
N ARG A 234 -15.35 6.97 -12.22
CA ARG A 234 -14.90 8.38 -12.30
C ARG A 234 -14.51 8.93 -10.92
N GLY A 235 -15.31 8.67 -9.90
CA GLY A 235 -15.01 9.05 -8.52
C GLY A 235 -13.73 8.41 -8.01
N THR A 236 -13.48 7.14 -8.33
CA THR A 236 -12.24 6.44 -7.99
C THR A 236 -11.04 7.02 -8.72
N ILE A 237 -11.14 7.32 -10.02
CA ILE A 237 -10.05 7.97 -10.78
C ILE A 237 -9.73 9.34 -10.18
N LEU A 238 -10.74 10.16 -9.86
CA LEU A 238 -10.53 11.48 -9.25
C LEU A 238 -9.91 11.37 -7.85
N SER A 239 -10.45 10.51 -7.00
CA SER A 239 -9.92 10.31 -5.64
C SER A 239 -8.50 9.72 -5.67
N GLY A 240 -8.27 8.75 -6.55
CA GLY A 240 -6.95 8.15 -6.77
C GLY A 240 -5.96 9.17 -7.35
N GLY A 241 -6.39 10.02 -8.30
CA GLY A 241 -5.57 11.10 -8.85
C GLY A 241 -5.14 12.12 -7.79
N ILE A 242 -6.05 12.49 -6.89
CA ILE A 242 -5.73 13.36 -5.74
C ILE A 242 -4.70 12.68 -4.84
N ALA A 243 -4.93 11.41 -4.47
CA ALA A 243 -4.00 10.66 -3.64
C ALA A 243 -2.63 10.52 -4.29
N ALA A 244 -2.58 10.19 -5.59
CA ALA A 244 -1.33 10.04 -6.34
C ALA A 244 -0.55 11.36 -6.46
N ALA A 245 -1.25 12.48 -6.71
CA ALA A 245 -0.61 13.81 -6.76
C ALA A 245 0.00 14.17 -5.39
N LEU A 246 -0.71 13.93 -4.30
CA LEU A 246 -0.22 14.19 -2.94
C LEU A 246 0.95 13.25 -2.58
N LEU A 247 0.86 11.95 -2.91
CA LEU A 247 1.96 11.01 -2.70
C LEU A 247 3.20 11.42 -3.48
N GLY A 248 3.05 11.73 -4.77
CA GLY A 248 4.16 12.19 -5.61
C GLY A 248 4.82 13.45 -5.07
N LEU A 249 4.01 14.45 -4.66
CA LEU A 249 4.51 15.69 -4.08
C LEU A 249 5.29 15.44 -2.78
N VAL A 250 4.75 14.63 -1.87
CA VAL A 250 5.39 14.28 -0.60
C VAL A 250 6.67 13.48 -0.84
N TYR A 251 6.65 12.51 -1.75
CA TYR A 251 7.84 11.71 -2.06
C TYR A 251 8.97 12.55 -2.69
N ILE A 252 8.63 13.46 -3.59
CA ILE A 252 9.61 14.41 -4.13
C ILE A 252 10.17 15.31 -3.00
N GLY A 253 9.32 15.84 -2.15
CA GLY A 253 9.75 16.65 -0.99
C GLY A 253 10.69 15.90 -0.05
N LEU A 254 10.34 14.66 0.31
CA LEU A 254 11.18 13.80 1.16
C LEU A 254 12.50 13.40 0.47
N ALA A 255 12.47 13.14 -0.85
CA ALA A 255 13.67 12.83 -1.59
C ALA A 255 14.59 14.06 -1.73
N VAL A 256 14.04 15.25 -1.98
CA VAL A 256 14.81 16.50 -1.97
C VAL A 256 15.42 16.76 -0.58
N LEU A 257 14.67 16.51 0.50
CA LEU A 257 15.21 16.55 1.86
C LEU A 257 16.39 15.58 1.99
N GLY A 258 16.26 14.34 1.47
CA GLY A 258 17.34 13.36 1.45
C GLY A 258 18.61 13.84 0.75
N THR A 259 18.51 14.60 -0.35
CA THR A 259 19.69 15.18 -1.02
C THR A 259 20.45 16.16 -0.12
N ARG A 260 19.75 16.83 0.80
CA ARG A 260 20.31 17.82 1.73
C ARG A 260 20.98 17.18 2.94
N THR A 261 20.62 15.95 3.29
CA THR A 261 21.10 15.24 4.48
C THR A 261 22.19 14.21 4.20
N ARG A 262 22.65 14.12 2.97
CA ARG A 262 23.64 13.10 2.54
C ARG A 262 24.96 13.15 3.31
N GLY A 263 25.36 14.29 3.86
CA GLY A 263 26.55 14.39 4.73
C GLY A 263 26.46 13.60 6.03
N GLN A 264 25.23 13.15 6.38
CA GLN A 264 24.91 12.35 7.56
C GLN A 264 24.81 10.84 7.27
N ILE A 265 25.00 10.41 5.99
CA ILE A 265 25.07 8.99 5.64
C ILE A 265 26.41 8.45 6.14
N THR A 266 26.34 7.55 7.10
CA THR A 266 27.47 6.69 7.52
C THR A 266 27.32 5.30 6.89
N ALA A 267 28.38 4.48 6.93
CA ALA A 267 28.31 3.08 6.48
C ALA A 267 27.26 2.26 7.24
N ASP A 268 26.86 2.73 8.41
CA ASP A 268 25.85 2.11 9.28
C ASP A 268 24.41 2.64 9.06
N THR A 269 24.21 3.65 8.21
CA THR A 269 22.86 4.18 7.90
C THR A 269 22.05 3.13 7.14
N LYS A 270 21.14 2.46 7.82
CA LYS A 270 20.41 1.31 7.30
C LYS A 270 19.12 1.70 6.58
N ASP A 271 18.53 2.85 6.91
CA ASP A 271 17.26 3.26 6.32
C ASP A 271 17.05 4.79 6.28
N GLY A 272 16.09 5.22 5.46
CA GLY A 272 15.78 6.64 5.27
C GLY A 272 15.11 7.32 6.46
N THR A 273 14.60 6.56 7.44
CA THR A 273 13.98 7.15 8.65
C THR A 273 15.03 7.69 9.59
N GLU A 274 16.19 7.06 9.65
CA GLU A 274 17.33 7.58 10.39
C GLU A 274 17.79 8.92 9.80
N LEU A 275 17.85 9.02 8.47
CA LEU A 275 18.12 10.28 7.78
C LEU A 275 17.11 11.37 8.13
N LEU A 276 15.81 11.05 8.13
CA LEU A 276 14.75 11.99 8.48
C LEU A 276 14.84 12.43 9.95
N ARG A 277 15.09 11.51 10.86
CA ARG A 277 15.26 11.81 12.28
C ARG A 277 16.46 12.73 12.50
N ASN A 278 17.59 12.39 11.87
CA ASN A 278 18.81 13.19 11.97
C ASN A 278 18.62 14.57 11.35
N ALA A 279 17.92 14.67 10.21
CA ALA A 279 17.54 15.92 9.60
C ALA A 279 16.66 16.77 10.54
N ALA A 280 15.63 16.16 11.11
CA ALA A 280 14.73 16.84 12.04
C ALA A 280 15.48 17.33 13.29
N SER A 281 16.35 16.50 13.88
CA SER A 281 17.11 16.85 15.06
C SER A 281 18.18 17.91 14.79
N SER A 282 18.85 17.86 13.64
CA SER A 282 19.89 18.84 13.28
C SER A 282 19.35 20.21 12.91
N THR A 283 18.11 20.28 12.37
CA THR A 283 17.47 21.55 11.96
C THR A 283 16.61 22.18 13.04
N LEU A 284 15.87 21.38 13.80
CA LEU A 284 14.88 21.82 14.78
C LEU A 284 15.19 21.34 16.22
N GLY A 285 16.32 20.68 16.44
CA GLY A 285 16.70 20.16 17.77
C GLY A 285 15.68 19.17 18.32
N THR A 286 15.41 19.22 19.61
CA THR A 286 14.44 18.36 20.31
C THR A 286 13.02 18.48 19.72
N SER A 287 12.60 19.69 19.33
CA SER A 287 11.29 19.92 18.69
C SER A 287 11.17 19.16 17.37
N GLY A 288 12.27 19.04 16.60
CA GLY A 288 12.31 18.28 15.37
C GLY A 288 12.05 16.78 15.58
N VAL A 289 12.63 16.20 16.63
CA VAL A 289 12.38 14.78 16.97
C VAL A 289 10.90 14.56 17.32
N VAL A 290 10.29 15.49 18.08
CA VAL A 290 8.86 15.39 18.44
C VAL A 290 7.96 15.56 17.20
N ILE A 291 8.28 16.50 16.30
CA ILE A 291 7.55 16.69 15.04
C ILE A 291 7.65 15.43 14.17
N PHE A 292 8.84 14.88 14.01
CA PHE A 292 9.05 13.64 13.27
C PHE A 292 8.28 12.46 13.88
N ALA A 293 8.31 12.33 15.21
CA ALA A 293 7.53 11.31 15.91
C ALA A 293 6.02 11.46 15.66
N ALA A 294 5.50 12.69 15.67
CA ALA A 294 4.08 12.95 15.36
C ALA A 294 3.74 12.57 13.90
N ILE A 295 4.61 12.87 12.94
CA ILE A 295 4.45 12.45 11.54
C ILE A 295 4.35 10.93 11.45
N VAL A 296 5.29 10.21 12.06
CA VAL A 296 5.32 8.73 12.04
C VAL A 296 4.07 8.13 12.69
N ILE A 297 3.68 8.63 13.86
CA ILE A 297 2.47 8.16 14.55
C ILE A 297 1.23 8.37 13.69
N LEU A 298 1.06 9.56 13.09
CA LEU A 298 -0.10 9.84 12.24
C LEU A 298 -0.11 8.97 10.99
N ALA A 299 1.01 8.82 10.30
CA ALA A 299 1.14 7.97 9.12
C ALA A 299 0.83 6.50 9.43
N CYS A 300 1.41 5.97 10.50
CA CYS A 300 1.15 4.61 10.94
C CYS A 300 -0.29 4.39 11.40
N LEU A 301 -0.86 5.35 12.14
CA LEU A 301 -2.23 5.28 12.66
C LEU A 301 -3.26 5.26 11.53
N THR A 302 -3.12 6.14 10.54
CA THR A 302 -4.05 6.19 9.40
C THR A 302 -4.03 4.91 8.59
N THR A 303 -2.84 4.35 8.34
CA THR A 303 -2.67 3.06 7.66
C THR A 303 -3.25 1.91 8.48
N ALA A 304 -2.96 1.82 9.80
CA ALA A 304 -3.48 0.78 10.67
C ALA A 304 -5.02 0.77 10.72
N VAL A 305 -5.62 1.95 10.84
CA VAL A 305 -7.09 2.13 10.83
C VAL A 305 -7.70 1.63 9.52
N GLY A 306 -7.10 1.98 8.38
CA GLY A 306 -7.56 1.52 7.07
C GLY A 306 -7.46 0.00 6.89
N LEU A 307 -6.36 -0.59 7.33
CA LEU A 307 -6.14 -2.03 7.26
C LEU A 307 -7.10 -2.80 8.17
N LEU A 308 -7.32 -2.32 9.39
CA LEU A 308 -8.31 -2.88 10.32
C LEU A 308 -9.72 -2.84 9.73
N ALA A 309 -10.14 -1.69 9.18
CA ALA A 309 -11.46 -1.54 8.57
C ALA A 309 -11.62 -2.42 7.32
N SER A 310 -10.59 -2.50 6.48
CA SER A 310 -10.58 -3.33 5.27
C SER A 310 -10.70 -4.81 5.60
N TRP A 311 -9.93 -5.31 6.58
CA TRP A 311 -10.06 -6.68 7.06
C TRP A 311 -11.44 -6.97 7.61
N ALA A 312 -11.94 -6.12 8.52
CA ALA A 312 -13.24 -6.34 9.14
C ALA A 312 -14.39 -6.33 8.11
N GLY A 313 -14.32 -5.46 7.11
CA GLY A 313 -15.27 -5.43 5.99
C GLY A 313 -15.22 -6.70 5.16
N TYR A 314 -14.04 -7.17 4.77
CA TYR A 314 -13.85 -8.44 4.06
C TYR A 314 -14.34 -9.63 4.88
N ALA A 315 -13.91 -9.72 6.16
CA ALA A 315 -14.25 -10.83 7.03
C ALA A 315 -15.76 -10.89 7.31
N TYR A 316 -16.42 -9.75 7.46
CA TYR A 316 -17.87 -9.66 7.60
C TYR A 316 -18.60 -10.19 6.36
N THR A 317 -18.09 -9.87 5.17
CA THR A 317 -18.65 -10.39 3.91
C THR A 317 -18.43 -11.91 3.77
N ALA A 318 -17.25 -12.41 4.18
CA ALA A 318 -16.93 -13.82 4.09
C ALA A 318 -17.65 -14.68 5.17
N TRP A 319 -17.84 -14.12 6.36
CA TRP A 319 -18.47 -14.78 7.51
C TRP A 319 -19.53 -13.88 8.18
N PRO A 320 -20.72 -13.70 7.55
CA PRO A 320 -21.75 -12.77 8.04
C PRO A 320 -22.33 -13.14 9.42
N ALA A 321 -22.17 -14.41 9.85
CA ALA A 321 -22.58 -14.86 11.17
C ALA A 321 -21.85 -14.18 12.33
N VAL A 322 -20.69 -13.56 12.07
CA VAL A 322 -19.88 -12.86 13.08
C VAL A 322 -19.95 -11.35 12.79
N SER A 323 -20.40 -10.57 13.78
CA SER A 323 -20.56 -9.12 13.61
C SER A 323 -19.25 -8.42 13.25
N PHE A 324 -19.35 -7.30 12.52
CA PHE A 324 -18.21 -6.46 12.11
C PHE A 324 -17.27 -6.13 13.28
N ASN A 325 -17.84 -5.70 14.42
CA ASN A 325 -17.05 -5.33 15.60
C ASN A 325 -16.30 -6.53 16.22
N ARG A 326 -16.84 -7.75 16.14
CA ARG A 326 -16.15 -8.96 16.60
C ARG A 326 -15.01 -9.34 15.66
N GLN A 327 -15.21 -9.22 14.34
CA GLN A 327 -14.17 -9.43 13.34
C GLN A 327 -13.03 -8.42 13.50
N LEU A 328 -13.38 -7.14 13.72
CA LEU A 328 -12.43 -6.07 13.99
C LEU A 328 -11.61 -6.35 15.27
N ALA A 329 -12.29 -6.76 16.35
CA ALA A 329 -11.63 -7.09 17.61
C ALA A 329 -10.69 -8.29 17.47
N ALA A 330 -11.11 -9.35 16.79
CA ALA A 330 -10.26 -10.51 16.52
C ALA A 330 -8.99 -10.11 15.77
N CYS A 331 -9.12 -9.30 14.71
CA CYS A 331 -7.98 -8.77 13.97
C CYS A 331 -7.04 -7.95 14.87
N ALA A 332 -7.60 -7.04 15.66
CA ALA A 332 -6.83 -6.19 16.56
C ALA A 332 -6.08 -7.01 17.62
N ILE A 333 -6.69 -8.05 18.19
CA ILE A 333 -6.06 -8.93 19.18
C ILE A 333 -4.90 -9.71 18.56
N VAL A 334 -5.09 -10.30 17.38
CA VAL A 334 -4.02 -11.03 16.68
C VAL A 334 -2.85 -10.09 16.35
N SER A 335 -3.15 -8.92 15.77
CA SER A 335 -2.12 -7.92 15.45
C SER A 335 -1.42 -7.38 16.70
N PHE A 336 -2.16 -7.19 17.80
CA PHE A 336 -1.60 -6.80 19.10
C PHE A 336 -0.59 -7.84 19.60
N THR A 337 -0.97 -9.12 19.56
CA THR A 337 -0.08 -10.21 20.00
C THR A 337 1.19 -10.25 19.16
N LEU A 338 1.06 -10.16 17.84
CA LEU A 338 2.21 -10.17 16.93
C LEU A 338 3.09 -8.92 17.09
N ALA A 339 2.51 -7.73 17.29
CA ALA A 339 3.26 -6.49 17.49
C ALA A 339 4.19 -6.56 18.72
N ASN A 340 3.78 -7.26 19.77
CA ASN A 340 4.60 -7.46 20.98
C ASN A 340 5.80 -8.41 20.78
N LEU A 341 5.90 -9.11 19.64
CA LEU A 341 7.10 -9.87 19.27
C LEU A 341 8.26 -8.97 18.81
N GLY A 342 7.98 -7.71 18.50
CA GLY A 342 8.94 -6.74 17.99
C GLY A 342 9.13 -6.80 16.46
N LEU A 343 9.69 -5.70 15.92
CA LEU A 343 9.79 -5.49 14.47
C LEU A 343 10.62 -6.57 13.76
N SER A 344 11.75 -6.98 14.35
CA SER A 344 12.64 -7.97 13.73
C SER A 344 11.99 -9.34 13.54
N ALA A 345 11.17 -9.77 14.50
CA ALA A 345 10.43 -11.03 14.38
C ALA A 345 9.36 -10.96 13.29
N ILE A 346 8.62 -9.85 13.24
CA ILE A 346 7.57 -9.62 12.24
C ILE A 346 8.17 -9.62 10.82
N LEU A 347 9.29 -8.94 10.60
CA LEU A 347 9.93 -8.87 9.28
C LEU A 347 10.42 -10.23 8.78
N LYS A 348 10.92 -11.10 9.67
CA LYS A 348 11.35 -12.46 9.30
C LYS A 348 10.20 -13.34 8.83
N ILE A 349 9.05 -13.24 9.47
CA ILE A 349 7.87 -14.06 9.15
C ILE A 349 7.23 -13.60 7.84
N ALA A 350 7.25 -12.31 7.58
CA ALA A 350 6.47 -11.71 6.52
C ALA A 350 7.16 -11.66 5.16
N GLY A 351 8.48 -11.62 5.13
CA GLY A 351 9.22 -11.56 3.86
C GLY A 351 8.75 -12.61 2.85
N PRO A 352 8.79 -13.90 3.20
CA PRO A 352 8.34 -14.98 2.32
C PRO A 352 6.90 -14.82 1.83
N LEU A 353 5.99 -14.42 2.73
CA LEU A 353 4.57 -14.26 2.39
C LEU A 353 4.34 -13.13 1.37
N LEU A 354 5.08 -12.05 1.50
CA LEU A 354 4.98 -10.91 0.58
C LEU A 354 5.55 -11.25 -0.80
N PHE A 355 6.72 -11.90 -0.85
CA PHE A 355 7.30 -12.36 -2.10
C PHE A 355 6.40 -13.36 -2.84
N LEU A 356 5.56 -14.10 -2.11
CA LEU A 356 4.54 -14.97 -2.70
C LEU A 356 3.36 -14.18 -3.27
N LEU A 357 2.78 -13.26 -2.48
CA LEU A 357 1.51 -12.61 -2.83
C LEU A 357 1.67 -11.48 -3.85
N TYR A 358 2.80 -10.81 -3.86
CA TYR A 358 3.03 -9.64 -4.69
C TYR A 358 2.97 -9.94 -6.19
N PRO A 359 3.65 -10.99 -6.72
CA PRO A 359 3.56 -11.38 -8.12
C PRO A 359 2.12 -11.69 -8.56
N PHE A 360 1.34 -12.38 -7.73
CA PHE A 360 -0.08 -12.64 -8.01
C PHE A 360 -0.87 -11.35 -8.15
N ALA A 361 -0.69 -10.41 -7.22
CA ALA A 361 -1.45 -9.15 -7.22
C ALA A 361 -1.13 -8.30 -8.46
N ILE A 362 0.15 -8.13 -8.80
CA ILE A 362 0.56 -7.35 -9.97
C ILE A 362 0.12 -8.02 -11.27
N ALA A 363 0.30 -9.33 -11.43
CA ALA A 363 -0.14 -10.06 -12.61
C ALA A 363 -1.67 -9.95 -12.79
N LEU A 364 -2.43 -10.06 -11.71
CA LEU A 364 -3.89 -9.91 -11.73
C LEU A 364 -4.31 -8.51 -12.22
N VAL A 365 -3.64 -7.46 -11.71
CA VAL A 365 -3.89 -6.08 -12.15
C VAL A 365 -3.49 -5.87 -13.60
N ALA A 366 -2.32 -6.36 -14.02
CA ALA A 366 -1.86 -6.24 -15.40
C ALA A 366 -2.83 -6.86 -16.39
N VAL A 367 -3.29 -8.09 -16.13
CA VAL A 367 -4.30 -8.74 -16.98
C VAL A 367 -5.62 -7.97 -16.97
N THR A 368 -6.05 -7.46 -15.82
CA THR A 368 -7.31 -6.69 -15.70
C THR A 368 -7.27 -5.42 -16.55
N LEU A 369 -6.12 -4.76 -16.63
CA LEU A 369 -5.96 -3.58 -17.49
C LEU A 369 -6.09 -3.92 -18.97
N VAL A 370 -5.52 -5.05 -19.39
CA VAL A 370 -5.67 -5.55 -20.77
C VAL A 370 -7.11 -5.98 -21.05
N ASP A 371 -7.76 -6.67 -20.10
CA ASP A 371 -9.15 -7.08 -20.17
C ASP A 371 -10.11 -5.88 -20.31
N ALA A 372 -9.79 -4.75 -19.70
CA ALA A 372 -10.55 -3.51 -19.84
C ALA A 372 -10.48 -2.90 -21.25
N LEU A 373 -9.47 -3.27 -22.06
CA LEU A 373 -9.33 -2.85 -23.46
C LEU A 373 -9.99 -3.85 -24.42
N ALA A 374 -10.25 -5.08 -23.96
CA ALA A 374 -10.88 -6.11 -24.78
C ALA A 374 -12.41 -5.89 -24.85
N PRO A 375 -13.04 -6.01 -26.04
CA PRO A 375 -14.51 -5.97 -26.16
C PRO A 375 -15.21 -7.15 -25.47
N GLY A 376 -14.50 -8.27 -25.34
CA GLY A 376 -14.96 -9.49 -24.68
C GLY A 376 -14.33 -9.67 -23.29
N ARG A 377 -14.25 -10.91 -22.86
CA ARG A 377 -13.73 -11.28 -21.53
C ARG A 377 -12.58 -12.28 -21.66
N LEU A 378 -11.39 -11.87 -21.23
CA LEU A 378 -10.20 -12.70 -21.26
C LEU A 378 -10.31 -13.85 -20.23
N ARG A 379 -9.85 -15.03 -20.62
CA ARG A 379 -9.84 -16.24 -19.78
C ARG A 379 -8.46 -16.89 -19.72
N ALA A 380 -7.86 -17.15 -20.87
CA ALA A 380 -6.54 -17.73 -20.95
C ALA A 380 -5.47 -16.77 -20.44
N ALA A 381 -5.56 -15.48 -20.77
CA ALA A 381 -4.65 -14.45 -20.30
C ALA A 381 -4.58 -14.41 -18.75
N TYR A 382 -5.72 -14.44 -18.06
CA TYR A 382 -5.76 -14.51 -16.59
C TYR A 382 -5.03 -15.75 -16.07
N ARG A 383 -5.34 -16.93 -16.60
CA ARG A 383 -4.78 -18.20 -16.12
C ARG A 383 -3.27 -18.27 -16.36
N TRP A 384 -2.80 -17.99 -17.56
CA TRP A 384 -1.40 -18.10 -17.92
C TRP A 384 -0.54 -17.09 -17.17
N CYS A 385 -0.90 -15.81 -17.21
CA CYS A 385 -0.12 -14.76 -16.56
C CYS A 385 -0.04 -14.96 -15.05
N VAL A 386 -1.19 -15.14 -14.38
CA VAL A 386 -1.26 -15.23 -12.92
C VAL A 386 -0.62 -16.52 -12.41
N THR A 387 -0.79 -17.65 -13.13
CA THR A 387 -0.14 -18.91 -12.72
C THR A 387 1.38 -18.82 -12.86
N THR A 388 1.89 -18.28 -13.98
CA THR A 388 3.34 -18.11 -14.18
C THR A 388 3.93 -17.19 -13.12
N ALA A 389 3.31 -16.03 -12.86
CA ALA A 389 3.74 -15.11 -11.81
C ALA A 389 3.75 -15.77 -10.43
N GLY A 390 2.73 -16.58 -10.14
CA GLY A 390 2.63 -17.28 -8.86
C GLY A 390 3.66 -18.39 -8.66
N ILE A 391 3.93 -19.19 -9.69
CA ILE A 391 4.97 -20.23 -9.62
C ILE A 391 6.34 -19.60 -9.38
N LEU A 392 6.68 -18.55 -10.14
CA LEU A 392 7.97 -17.88 -9.99
C LEU A 392 8.04 -17.06 -8.70
N GLY A 393 6.95 -16.43 -8.28
CA GLY A 393 6.84 -15.78 -6.97
C GLY A 393 7.02 -16.76 -5.81
N SER A 394 6.60 -18.02 -5.97
CA SER A 394 6.87 -19.07 -4.97
C SER A 394 8.36 -19.37 -4.84
N VAL A 395 9.13 -19.29 -5.94
CA VAL A 395 10.61 -19.42 -5.88
C VAL A 395 11.20 -18.27 -5.05
N SER A 396 10.80 -17.03 -5.30
CA SER A 396 11.27 -15.88 -4.53
C SER A 396 10.88 -15.99 -3.04
N ALA A 397 9.67 -16.49 -2.75
CA ALA A 397 9.21 -16.72 -1.38
C ALA A 397 10.04 -17.79 -0.65
N ILE A 398 10.38 -18.88 -1.32
CA ILE A 398 11.20 -19.96 -0.79
C ILE A 398 12.63 -19.47 -0.52
N THR A 399 13.19 -18.66 -1.41
CA THR A 399 14.49 -18.01 -1.22
C THR A 399 14.47 -17.09 -0.01
N ALA A 400 13.42 -16.27 0.13
CA ALA A 400 13.23 -15.40 1.30
C ALA A 400 13.07 -16.18 2.62
N ALA A 401 12.60 -17.43 2.55
CA ALA A 401 12.51 -18.34 3.69
C ALA A 401 13.87 -19.02 4.03
N GLY A 402 14.93 -18.77 3.23
CA GLY A 402 16.28 -19.26 3.49
C GLY A 402 16.71 -20.49 2.66
N TRP A 403 15.92 -20.86 1.62
CA TRP A 403 16.30 -21.97 0.72
C TRP A 403 16.56 -21.48 -0.70
N ASP A 404 17.83 -21.26 -1.01
CA ASP A 404 18.30 -20.63 -2.26
C ASP A 404 18.42 -21.61 -3.45
N GLY A 405 18.15 -22.90 -3.29
CA GLY A 405 18.35 -23.90 -4.35
C GLY A 405 17.67 -23.55 -5.66
N PRO A 406 16.34 -23.31 -5.68
CA PRO A 406 15.62 -22.97 -6.91
C PRO A 406 16.06 -21.64 -7.55
N SER A 407 16.35 -20.61 -6.74
CA SER A 407 16.77 -19.30 -7.26
C SER A 407 18.18 -19.37 -7.90
N LYS A 408 19.12 -20.13 -7.31
CA LYS A 408 20.43 -20.37 -7.87
C LYS A 408 20.37 -21.07 -9.23
N LEU A 409 19.40 -21.98 -9.40
CA LEU A 409 19.17 -22.64 -10.69
C LEU A 409 18.69 -21.64 -11.76
N LEU A 410 17.71 -20.80 -11.40
CA LEU A 410 17.19 -19.78 -12.31
C LEU A 410 18.21 -18.67 -12.58
N ALA A 411 19.05 -18.31 -11.61
CA ALA A 411 20.11 -17.32 -11.78
C ALA A 411 21.12 -17.68 -12.86
N ARG A 412 21.30 -18.99 -13.18
CA ARG A 412 22.15 -19.46 -14.30
C ARG A 412 21.66 -18.95 -15.66
N THR A 413 20.41 -18.54 -15.79
CA THR A 413 19.87 -17.96 -17.05
C THR A 413 20.37 -16.54 -17.29
N GLY A 414 20.97 -15.86 -16.29
CA GLY A 414 21.36 -14.45 -16.34
C GLY A 414 20.20 -13.45 -16.29
N LEU A 415 18.96 -13.92 -16.28
CA LEU A 415 17.76 -13.08 -16.31
C LEU A 415 16.98 -13.10 -14.99
N TRP A 416 17.42 -13.91 -14.02
CA TRP A 416 16.72 -14.06 -12.75
C TRP A 416 17.19 -13.04 -11.70
N SER A 417 16.21 -12.40 -11.08
CA SER A 417 16.36 -11.61 -9.86
C SER A 417 15.27 -12.03 -8.88
N ASP A 418 15.59 -12.19 -7.61
CA ASP A 418 14.63 -12.68 -6.60
C ASP A 418 13.43 -11.75 -6.41
N SER A 419 13.56 -10.47 -6.71
CA SER A 419 12.45 -9.51 -6.60
C SER A 419 11.66 -9.32 -7.90
N THR A 420 12.29 -9.38 -9.08
CA THR A 420 11.68 -8.98 -10.36
C THR A 420 11.77 -10.04 -11.46
N GLY A 421 12.49 -11.14 -11.24
CA GLY A 421 12.72 -12.18 -12.26
C GLY A 421 11.45 -12.88 -12.77
N TRP A 422 10.35 -12.78 -12.03
CA TRP A 422 9.05 -13.30 -12.44
C TRP A 422 8.34 -12.42 -13.49
N ILE A 423 8.70 -11.12 -13.63
CA ILE A 423 7.96 -10.12 -14.44
C ILE A 423 8.00 -10.50 -15.92
N LEU A 424 9.19 -10.68 -16.48
CA LEU A 424 9.35 -10.97 -17.92
C LEU A 424 8.64 -12.28 -18.33
N PRO A 425 8.80 -13.41 -17.63
CA PRO A 425 8.05 -14.63 -17.93
C PRO A 425 6.54 -14.46 -17.80
N ALA A 426 6.05 -13.68 -16.81
CA ALA A 426 4.63 -13.42 -16.66
C ALA A 426 4.07 -12.56 -17.80
N LEU A 427 4.82 -11.58 -18.30
CA LEU A 427 4.42 -10.78 -19.47
C LEU A 427 4.40 -11.62 -20.75
N LEU A 428 5.35 -12.53 -20.94
CA LEU A 428 5.33 -13.48 -22.05
C LEU A 428 4.09 -14.41 -21.97
N ALA A 429 3.81 -14.93 -20.78
CA ALA A 429 2.63 -15.74 -20.52
C ALA A 429 1.31 -14.96 -20.74
N LEU A 430 1.28 -13.66 -20.40
CA LEU A 430 0.18 -12.77 -20.74
C LEU A 430 -0.02 -12.67 -22.25
N GLY A 431 1.05 -12.43 -23.01
CA GLY A 431 0.99 -12.38 -24.48
C GLY A 431 0.47 -13.68 -25.10
N ILE A 432 0.98 -14.84 -24.63
CA ILE A 432 0.47 -16.17 -25.05
C ILE A 432 -1.02 -16.30 -24.73
N GLY A 433 -1.42 -15.94 -23.51
CA GLY A 433 -2.81 -16.00 -23.08
C GLY A 433 -3.74 -15.12 -23.94
N ILE A 434 -3.30 -13.90 -24.30
CA ILE A 434 -4.04 -13.00 -25.21
C ILE A 434 -4.22 -13.65 -26.58
N VAL A 435 -3.15 -14.24 -27.16
CA VAL A 435 -3.25 -14.93 -28.45
C VAL A 435 -4.24 -16.08 -28.40
N LEU A 436 -4.26 -16.85 -27.31
CA LEU A 436 -5.22 -17.93 -27.10
C LEU A 436 -6.66 -17.40 -26.98
N ASP A 437 -6.86 -16.29 -26.26
CA ASP A 437 -8.18 -15.66 -26.11
C ASP A 437 -8.69 -15.07 -27.44
N VAL A 438 -7.80 -14.50 -28.26
CA VAL A 438 -8.14 -14.05 -29.61
C VAL A 438 -8.55 -15.23 -30.50
N ARG A 439 -7.77 -16.32 -30.49
CA ARG A 439 -8.06 -17.53 -31.29
C ARG A 439 -9.35 -18.24 -30.86
N SER A 440 -9.68 -18.23 -29.58
CA SER A 440 -10.92 -18.82 -29.05
C SER A 440 -12.16 -17.93 -29.20
N GLY A 441 -12.01 -16.71 -29.70
CA GLY A 441 -13.06 -15.71 -29.78
C GLY A 441 -13.40 -15.00 -28.46
N ALA A 442 -12.74 -15.35 -27.36
CA ALA A 442 -13.00 -14.74 -26.05
C ALA A 442 -12.69 -13.23 -26.01
N TRP A 443 -11.75 -12.77 -26.85
CA TRP A 443 -11.44 -11.35 -27.00
C TRP A 443 -12.63 -10.52 -27.52
N SER A 444 -13.40 -11.06 -28.43
CA SER A 444 -14.48 -10.34 -29.14
C SER A 444 -15.89 -10.68 -28.66
N THR A 445 -16.06 -11.73 -27.85
CA THR A 445 -17.37 -12.10 -27.32
C THR A 445 -17.77 -11.13 -26.20
N PRO A 446 -18.89 -10.38 -26.37
CA PRO A 446 -19.34 -9.46 -25.30
C PRO A 446 -19.55 -10.23 -24.00
N ALA A 447 -19.11 -9.64 -22.89
CA ALA A 447 -19.39 -10.22 -21.58
C ALA A 447 -20.92 -10.25 -21.38
N PRO A 448 -21.53 -11.40 -21.02
CA PRO A 448 -22.94 -11.39 -20.60
C PRO A 448 -23.04 -10.41 -19.42
N GLY A 449 -24.06 -9.54 -19.43
CA GLY A 449 -24.34 -8.61 -18.34
C GLY A 449 -24.46 -9.42 -17.05
N GLU A 450 -23.46 -9.35 -16.20
CA GLU A 450 -23.54 -9.98 -14.88
C GLU A 450 -24.62 -9.26 -14.07
N PRO A 451 -25.60 -9.98 -13.51
CA PRO A 451 -26.45 -9.40 -12.50
C PRO A 451 -25.59 -8.91 -11.33
N PRO A 452 -26.00 -7.86 -10.61
CA PRO A 452 -25.30 -7.43 -9.40
C PRO A 452 -25.11 -8.64 -8.49
N SER A 453 -23.85 -8.89 -8.08
CA SER A 453 -23.57 -10.09 -7.30
C SER A 453 -24.25 -10.03 -5.95
N GLN A 454 -24.62 -11.19 -5.39
CA GLN A 454 -25.14 -11.29 -4.02
C GLN A 454 -24.25 -10.56 -3.01
N VAL A 455 -22.92 -10.55 -3.22
CA VAL A 455 -21.97 -9.83 -2.39
C VAL A 455 -22.18 -8.31 -2.41
N GLN A 456 -22.59 -7.72 -3.54
CA GLN A 456 -22.97 -6.30 -3.60
C GLN A 456 -24.22 -6.01 -2.77
N HIS A 457 -25.20 -6.90 -2.84
CA HIS A 457 -26.44 -6.80 -2.06
C HIS A 457 -26.16 -6.95 -0.55
N ASP A 458 -25.27 -7.87 -0.18
CA ASP A 458 -24.92 -8.15 1.23
C ASP A 458 -24.11 -7.03 1.86
N VAL A 459 -23.20 -6.39 1.10
CA VAL A 459 -22.43 -5.21 1.58
C VAL A 459 -23.34 -3.99 1.73
N GLU A 460 -24.31 -3.79 0.84
CA GLU A 460 -25.30 -2.71 0.93
C GLU A 460 -26.24 -2.92 2.12
N HIS A 461 -26.70 -4.16 2.34
CA HIS A 461 -27.54 -4.49 3.50
C HIS A 461 -26.77 -4.39 4.83
N ALA A 462 -25.51 -4.80 4.85
CA ALA A 462 -24.67 -4.69 6.04
C ALA A 462 -24.37 -3.24 6.42
N ALA A 463 -24.14 -2.37 5.44
CA ALA A 463 -23.96 -0.93 5.67
C ALA A 463 -25.26 -0.26 6.13
N ALA A 464 -26.41 -0.67 5.58
CA ALA A 464 -27.73 -0.12 5.94
C ALA A 464 -28.26 -0.61 7.29
N SER A 465 -27.87 -1.80 7.74
CA SER A 465 -28.32 -2.37 9.03
C SER A 465 -27.55 -1.85 10.25
N GLN A 466 -26.52 -1.01 10.04
CA GLN A 466 -25.72 -0.40 11.11
C GLN A 466 -25.97 1.12 11.26
N LEU A 467 -26.91 1.66 10.51
CA LEU A 467 -27.52 2.97 10.72
C LEU A 467 -28.76 2.86 11.61
#